data_4252066ca790f685aa2fdff09c26fa14
#
_entry.id   4252066ca790f685aa2fdff09c26fa14
#
_cell.length_a   1.000
_cell.length_b   1.000
_cell.length_c   1.000
_cell.angle_alpha   90.00
_cell.angle_beta   90.00
_cell.angle_gamma   90.00
#
_symmetry.space_group_name_H-M   'P 1'
#
loop_
_entity.id
_entity.type
_entity.pdbx_description
1 polymer ?
#
loop_
_entity_poly.entity_id
_entity_poly.type
_entity_poly.pdbx_seq_one_letter_code
_entity_poly.pdbx_strand_id
1 'polypeptide(L)'
;GKGVELRGKTLGVIGYGRIGKRLGDMAQALGMQVLAYDVRRVPEWESDTMHYAELDEIFARSDFMSLHTPAIGDKPLIDAVAIGKMKDGAILINTSRGSNVDEEALLQALNSGKLRAAGLDVWAEEPPRNEALYRHPKVSCTPHIGAATLEAQARVGAEVVSVIQKFFA
;
A
#
# COMPACT_ATOMS: atom_id res chain seq x y z
N GLY A 1 -10.54 -14.23 -16.24
CA GLY A 1 -11.42 -13.87 -15.12
C GLY A 1 -12.05 -12.49 -15.35
N LYS A 2 -13.19 -12.23 -14.73
CA LYS A 2 -13.84 -10.92 -14.81
C LYS A 2 -13.14 -9.94 -13.85
N GLY A 3 -12.86 -8.72 -14.33
CA GLY A 3 -12.36 -7.62 -13.52
C GLY A 3 -13.44 -6.99 -12.64
N VAL A 4 -13.05 -5.98 -11.86
CA VAL A 4 -13.96 -5.11 -11.11
C VAL A 4 -13.70 -3.66 -11.49
N GLU A 5 -14.73 -2.85 -11.50
CA GLU A 5 -14.61 -1.42 -11.76
C GLU A 5 -14.12 -0.70 -10.51
N LEU A 6 -13.32 0.36 -10.70
CA LEU A 6 -12.83 1.18 -9.58
C LEU A 6 -13.88 2.18 -9.10
N ARG A 7 -14.68 2.73 -10.02
CA ARG A 7 -15.70 3.73 -9.69
C ARG A 7 -16.65 3.24 -8.60
N GLY A 8 -16.87 4.06 -7.59
CA GLY A 8 -17.74 3.76 -6.47
C GLY A 8 -17.15 2.80 -5.43
N LYS A 9 -15.94 2.26 -5.66
CA LYS A 9 -15.24 1.43 -4.69
C LYS A 9 -14.45 2.28 -3.70
N THR A 10 -14.12 1.69 -2.56
CA THR A 10 -13.33 2.33 -1.50
C THR A 10 -11.88 1.87 -1.58
N LEU A 11 -10.97 2.84 -1.65
CA LEU A 11 -9.53 2.63 -1.48
C LEU A 11 -9.12 3.03 -0.07
N GLY A 12 -8.63 2.08 0.70
CA GLY A 12 -7.91 2.34 1.95
C GLY A 12 -6.45 2.66 1.66
N VAL A 13 -5.95 3.77 2.16
CA VAL A 13 -4.54 4.18 2.03
C VAL A 13 -3.93 4.25 3.41
N ILE A 14 -3.01 3.34 3.72
CA ILE A 14 -2.31 3.32 5.00
C ILE A 14 -0.94 3.97 4.83
N GLY A 15 -0.76 5.10 5.48
CA GLY A 15 0.32 6.05 5.22
C GLY A 15 -0.11 7.09 4.17
N TYR A 16 -0.45 8.29 4.64
CA TYR A 16 -0.96 9.37 3.78
C TYR A 16 0.03 10.54 3.73
N GLY A 17 1.28 10.19 3.43
CA GLY A 17 2.36 11.13 3.15
C GLY A 17 2.42 11.51 1.68
N ARG A 18 3.63 11.77 1.16
CA ARG A 18 3.82 12.24 -0.23
C ARG A 18 3.24 11.28 -1.27
N ILE A 19 3.46 9.98 -1.13
CA ILE A 19 3.01 8.97 -2.10
C ILE A 19 1.53 8.65 -1.89
N GLY A 20 1.12 8.36 -0.66
CA GLY A 20 -0.26 8.01 -0.34
C GLY A 20 -1.25 9.12 -0.70
N LYS A 21 -0.91 10.38 -0.43
CA LYS A 21 -1.72 11.55 -0.81
C LYS A 21 -1.93 11.62 -2.33
N ARG A 22 -0.87 11.43 -3.12
CA ARG A 22 -0.98 11.45 -4.59
C ARG A 22 -1.83 10.30 -5.11
N LEU A 23 -1.67 9.11 -4.53
CA LEU A 23 -2.53 7.97 -4.87
C LEU A 23 -4.00 8.27 -4.54
N GLY A 24 -4.26 8.85 -3.37
CA GLY A 24 -5.61 9.25 -2.96
C GLY A 24 -6.24 10.27 -3.91
N ASP A 25 -5.48 11.26 -4.36
CA ASP A 25 -5.96 12.25 -5.34
C ASP A 25 -6.31 11.59 -6.69
N MET A 26 -5.45 10.70 -7.18
CA MET A 26 -5.73 9.96 -8.41
C MET A 26 -6.94 9.04 -8.28
N ALA A 27 -7.09 8.35 -7.15
CA ALA A 27 -8.22 7.47 -6.90
C ALA A 27 -9.55 8.25 -6.86
N GLN A 28 -9.59 9.42 -6.22
CA GLN A 28 -10.76 10.30 -6.24
C GLN A 28 -11.12 10.75 -7.66
N ALA A 29 -10.12 11.09 -8.47
CA ALA A 29 -10.34 11.45 -9.88
C ALA A 29 -10.92 10.30 -10.71
N LEU A 30 -10.63 9.04 -10.33
CA LEU A 30 -11.21 7.83 -10.92
C LEU A 30 -12.61 7.49 -10.37
N GLY A 31 -13.15 8.31 -9.47
CA GLY A 31 -14.46 8.10 -8.87
C GLY A 31 -14.50 7.14 -7.69
N MET A 32 -13.37 6.93 -7.03
CA MET A 32 -13.29 6.13 -5.81
C MET A 32 -13.56 6.99 -4.57
N GLN A 33 -14.02 6.32 -3.50
CA GLN A 33 -13.96 6.85 -2.14
C GLN A 33 -12.58 6.50 -1.55
N VAL A 34 -11.97 7.41 -0.79
CA VAL A 34 -10.69 7.21 -0.13
C VAL A 34 -10.84 7.29 1.37
N LEU A 35 -10.36 6.26 2.07
CA LEU A 35 -10.16 6.27 3.51
C LEU A 35 -8.65 6.23 3.78
N ALA A 36 -8.13 7.19 4.51
CA ALA A 36 -6.72 7.31 4.80
C ALA A 36 -6.42 7.14 6.30
N TYR A 37 -5.36 6.43 6.60
CA TYR A 37 -4.77 6.41 7.93
C TYR A 37 -3.37 7.02 7.90
N ASP A 38 -3.10 7.91 8.82
CA ASP A 38 -1.76 8.39 9.13
C ASP A 38 -1.73 8.82 10.60
N VAL A 39 -0.58 8.73 11.23
CA VAL A 39 -0.35 9.27 12.59
C VAL A 39 -0.43 10.80 12.58
N ARG A 40 -0.09 11.42 11.46
CA ARG A 40 -0.23 12.85 11.21
C ARG A 40 -1.34 13.09 10.21
N ARG A 41 -2.41 13.75 10.64
CA ARG A 41 -3.54 14.11 9.79
C ARG A 41 -3.44 15.56 9.35
N VAL A 42 -3.87 15.81 8.12
CA VAL A 42 -4.01 17.15 7.53
C VAL A 42 -5.50 17.34 7.22
N PRO A 43 -6.27 18.00 8.11
CA PRO A 43 -7.73 18.10 7.96
C PRO A 43 -8.16 18.74 6.63
N GLU A 44 -7.37 19.64 6.09
CA GLU A 44 -7.64 20.35 4.83
C GLU A 44 -7.63 19.41 3.62
N TRP A 45 -7.10 18.20 3.74
CA TRP A 45 -7.13 17.18 2.69
C TRP A 45 -8.43 16.38 2.66
N GLU A 46 -9.24 16.46 3.73
CA GLU A 46 -10.54 15.82 3.75
C GLU A 46 -11.52 16.52 2.80
N SER A 47 -12.39 15.75 2.18
CA SER A 47 -13.40 16.18 1.23
C SER A 47 -14.61 15.24 1.29
N ASP A 48 -15.59 15.42 0.44
CA ASP A 48 -16.73 14.50 0.34
C ASP A 48 -16.32 13.08 -0.09
N THR A 49 -15.15 12.94 -0.71
CA THR A 49 -14.66 11.67 -1.25
C THR A 49 -13.39 11.15 -0.59
N MET A 50 -12.81 11.88 0.37
CA MET A 50 -11.65 11.46 1.15
C MET A 50 -11.86 11.78 2.62
N HIS A 51 -11.71 10.78 3.48
CA HIS A 51 -11.80 10.92 4.94
C HIS A 51 -10.66 10.17 5.61
N TYR A 52 -10.15 10.74 6.71
CA TYR A 52 -9.29 10.00 7.63
C TYR A 52 -10.13 9.03 8.45
N ALA A 53 -9.54 7.87 8.77
CA ALA A 53 -10.17 6.84 9.59
C ALA A 53 -9.12 6.07 10.39
N GLU A 54 -9.57 5.34 11.40
CA GLU A 54 -8.72 4.40 12.14
C GLU A 54 -8.53 3.10 11.35
N LEU A 55 -7.47 2.35 11.67
CA LEU A 55 -7.09 1.14 10.92
C LEU A 55 -8.23 0.12 10.82
N ASP A 56 -8.94 -0.14 11.90
CA ASP A 56 -10.03 -1.12 11.90
C ASP A 56 -11.17 -0.73 10.96
N GLU A 57 -11.49 0.54 10.87
CA GLU A 57 -12.47 1.05 9.91
C GLU A 57 -11.98 0.91 8.47
N ILE A 58 -10.70 1.20 8.22
CA ILE A 58 -10.10 1.02 6.89
C ILE A 58 -10.14 -0.45 6.49
N PHE A 59 -9.76 -1.37 7.37
CA PHE A 59 -9.86 -2.80 7.11
C PHE A 59 -11.30 -3.21 6.75
N ALA A 60 -12.27 -2.79 7.54
CA ALA A 60 -13.67 -3.20 7.37
C ALA A 60 -14.33 -2.64 6.11
N ARG A 61 -13.90 -1.48 5.62
CA ARG A 61 -14.60 -0.74 4.55
C ARG A 61 -13.90 -0.74 3.20
N SER A 62 -12.62 -1.10 3.13
CA SER A 62 -11.84 -0.99 1.90
C SER A 62 -12.07 -2.18 0.97
N ASP A 63 -12.33 -1.90 -0.29
CA ASP A 63 -12.33 -2.87 -1.39
C ASP A 63 -10.90 -3.10 -1.90
N PHE A 64 -10.11 -2.04 -1.92
CA PHE A 64 -8.68 -2.02 -2.23
C PHE A 64 -7.94 -1.38 -1.06
N MET A 65 -6.79 -1.92 -0.72
CA MET A 65 -5.94 -1.37 0.35
C MET A 65 -4.51 -1.25 -0.14
N SER A 66 -3.94 -0.07 0.01
CA SER A 66 -2.58 0.23 -0.43
C SER A 66 -1.73 0.76 0.73
N LEU A 67 -0.54 0.18 0.88
CA LEU A 67 0.39 0.50 1.97
C LEU A 67 1.45 1.48 1.49
N HIS A 68 1.59 2.58 2.21
CA HIS A 68 2.56 3.66 1.95
C HIS A 68 3.22 4.15 3.24
N THR A 69 3.46 3.25 4.17
CA THR A 69 4.07 3.53 5.46
C THR A 69 5.44 2.84 5.57
N PRO A 70 6.42 3.43 6.29
CA PRO A 70 7.65 2.72 6.62
C PRO A 70 7.34 1.50 7.49
N ALA A 71 8.33 0.64 7.68
CA ALA A 71 8.22 -0.41 8.69
C ALA A 71 7.99 0.19 10.07
N ILE A 72 6.99 -0.31 10.80
CA ILE A 72 6.64 0.16 12.14
C ILE A 72 6.86 -0.99 13.12
N GLY A 73 7.91 -0.86 13.94
CA GLY A 73 8.27 -1.89 14.92
C GLY A 73 8.71 -3.21 14.28
N ASP A 74 8.65 -4.28 15.06
CA ASP A 74 9.15 -5.61 14.67
C ASP A 74 8.05 -6.54 14.14
N LYS A 75 6.81 -6.07 14.12
CA LYS A 75 5.65 -6.88 13.68
C LYS A 75 5.04 -6.32 12.42
N PRO A 76 4.58 -7.18 11.48
CA PRO A 76 3.87 -6.74 10.31
C PRO A 76 2.55 -6.05 10.68
N LEU A 77 2.24 -4.98 9.96
CA LEU A 77 0.97 -4.27 10.10
C LEU A 77 -0.21 -5.13 9.60
N ILE A 78 0.02 -5.84 8.51
CA ILE A 78 -0.96 -6.72 7.88
C ILE A 78 -0.61 -8.16 8.24
N ASP A 79 -1.18 -8.62 9.33
CA ASP A 79 -1.10 -10.00 9.84
C ASP A 79 -2.43 -10.73 9.63
N ALA A 80 -2.54 -11.95 10.13
CA ALA A 80 -3.77 -12.74 10.03
C ALA A 80 -4.97 -12.07 10.71
N VAL A 81 -4.75 -11.35 11.81
CA VAL A 81 -5.81 -10.63 12.53
C VAL A 81 -6.32 -9.45 11.69
N ALA A 82 -5.43 -8.65 11.13
CA ALA A 82 -5.79 -7.55 10.24
C ALA A 82 -6.54 -8.05 9.01
N ILE A 83 -6.04 -9.11 8.36
CA ILE A 83 -6.70 -9.74 7.21
C ILE A 83 -8.11 -10.24 7.57
N GLY A 84 -8.26 -10.82 8.75
CA GLY A 84 -9.57 -11.27 9.24
C GLY A 84 -10.61 -10.16 9.36
N LYS A 85 -10.18 -8.91 9.59
CA LYS A 85 -11.05 -7.72 9.65
C LYS A 85 -11.39 -7.13 8.28
N MET A 86 -10.69 -7.54 7.22
CA MET A 86 -10.91 -7.03 5.86
C MET A 86 -12.18 -7.61 5.25
N LYS A 87 -12.69 -6.94 4.24
CA LYS A 87 -13.79 -7.43 3.43
C LYS A 87 -13.39 -8.70 2.69
N ASP A 88 -14.32 -9.63 2.56
CA ASP A 88 -14.13 -10.79 1.69
C ASP A 88 -13.97 -10.33 0.25
N GLY A 89 -12.93 -10.81 -0.41
CA GLY A 89 -12.60 -10.42 -1.78
C GLY A 89 -11.87 -9.09 -1.92
N ALA A 90 -11.38 -8.48 -0.83
CA ALA A 90 -10.54 -7.30 -0.90
C ALA A 90 -9.22 -7.58 -1.63
N ILE A 91 -8.61 -6.53 -2.15
CA ILE A 91 -7.32 -6.56 -2.84
C ILE A 91 -6.30 -5.77 -2.03
N LEU A 92 -5.15 -6.38 -1.75
CA LEU A 92 -4.05 -5.75 -1.02
C LEU A 92 -2.93 -5.35 -1.98
N ILE A 93 -2.40 -4.14 -1.83
CA ILE A 93 -1.27 -3.61 -2.61
C ILE A 93 -0.19 -3.14 -1.64
N ASN A 94 1.02 -3.64 -1.81
CA ASN A 94 2.17 -3.21 -1.02
C ASN A 94 3.33 -2.78 -1.93
N THR A 95 3.58 -1.48 -1.95
CA THR A 95 4.74 -0.86 -2.62
C THR A 95 5.61 -0.09 -1.62
N SER A 96 5.45 -0.39 -0.32
CA SER A 96 6.14 0.32 0.77
C SER A 96 7.35 -0.47 1.29
N ARG A 97 7.12 -1.38 2.23
CA ARG A 97 8.14 -2.27 2.80
C ARG A 97 7.58 -3.68 2.94
N GLY A 98 8.38 -4.68 2.58
CA GLY A 98 7.97 -6.08 2.66
C GLY A 98 7.61 -6.52 4.08
N SER A 99 8.30 -6.00 5.08
CA SER A 99 8.05 -6.27 6.50
C SER A 99 6.68 -5.79 7.01
N ASN A 100 5.96 -4.97 6.26
CA ASN A 100 4.62 -4.52 6.62
C ASN A 100 3.55 -5.61 6.46
N VAL A 101 3.84 -6.69 5.76
CA VAL A 101 2.90 -7.78 5.48
C VAL A 101 3.48 -9.11 5.95
N ASP A 102 2.70 -9.87 6.71
CA ASP A 102 2.97 -11.27 6.99
C ASP A 102 2.67 -12.09 5.72
N GLU A 103 3.73 -12.52 5.04
CA GLU A 103 3.62 -13.23 3.74
C GLU A 103 2.91 -14.57 3.86
N GLU A 104 3.06 -15.28 4.97
CA GLU A 104 2.35 -16.55 5.20
C GLU A 104 0.85 -16.32 5.38
N ALA A 105 0.47 -15.32 6.19
CA ALA A 105 -0.93 -14.94 6.36
C ALA A 105 -1.56 -14.47 5.04
N LEU A 106 -0.81 -13.72 4.23
CA LEU A 106 -1.24 -13.30 2.90
C LEU A 106 -1.46 -14.50 1.98
N LEU A 107 -0.52 -15.44 1.95
CA LEU A 107 -0.64 -16.65 1.12
C LEU A 107 -1.89 -17.46 1.48
N GLN A 108 -2.13 -17.67 2.77
CA GLN A 108 -3.33 -18.37 3.24
C GLN A 108 -4.61 -17.64 2.87
N ALA A 109 -4.63 -16.31 2.96
CA ALA A 109 -5.78 -15.49 2.58
C ALA A 109 -6.09 -15.55 1.08
N LEU A 110 -5.06 -15.60 0.24
CA LEU A 110 -5.21 -15.79 -1.21
C LEU A 110 -5.73 -17.21 -1.55
N ASN A 111 -5.21 -18.22 -0.88
CA ASN A 111 -5.61 -19.61 -1.08
C ASN A 111 -7.06 -19.86 -0.65
N SER A 112 -7.49 -19.28 0.47
CA SER A 112 -8.86 -19.42 0.97
C SER A 112 -9.90 -18.59 0.21
N GLY A 113 -9.44 -17.61 -0.59
CA GLY A 113 -10.32 -16.65 -1.25
C GLY A 113 -10.75 -15.48 -0.36
N LYS A 114 -10.26 -15.39 0.88
CA LYS A 114 -10.48 -14.22 1.75
C LYS A 114 -10.05 -12.95 1.06
N LEU A 115 -8.85 -12.93 0.46
CA LEU A 115 -8.38 -11.89 -0.44
C LEU A 115 -8.51 -12.36 -1.90
N ARG A 116 -8.97 -11.47 -2.75
CA ARG A 116 -9.14 -11.72 -4.17
C ARG A 116 -7.82 -11.75 -4.92
N ALA A 117 -6.93 -10.83 -4.59
CA ALA A 117 -5.63 -10.68 -5.24
C ALA A 117 -4.68 -9.84 -4.38
N ALA A 118 -3.39 -9.83 -4.73
CA ALA A 118 -2.41 -8.92 -4.18
C ALA A 118 -1.50 -8.35 -5.28
N GLY A 119 -1.06 -7.11 -5.08
CA GLY A 119 -0.01 -6.45 -5.86
C GLY A 119 1.20 -6.18 -4.96
N LEU A 120 2.37 -6.72 -5.29
CA LEU A 120 3.55 -6.65 -4.44
C LEU A 120 4.77 -6.16 -5.24
N ASP A 121 5.36 -5.04 -4.82
CA ASP A 121 6.66 -4.56 -5.32
C ASP A 121 7.79 -4.84 -4.31
N VAL A 122 7.43 -5.19 -3.06
CA VAL A 122 8.36 -5.38 -1.94
C VAL A 122 8.08 -6.71 -1.24
N TRP A 123 9.13 -7.26 -0.59
CA TRP A 123 9.15 -8.60 -0.06
C TRP A 123 9.79 -8.63 1.33
N ALA A 124 9.44 -9.61 2.15
CA ALA A 124 10.05 -9.80 3.47
C ALA A 124 11.56 -10.01 3.38
N GLU A 125 11.99 -10.76 2.35
CA GLU A 125 13.40 -10.89 1.96
C GLU A 125 13.55 -10.49 0.49
N GLU A 126 14.60 -9.77 0.16
CA GLU A 126 14.91 -9.34 -1.21
C GLU A 126 16.30 -9.83 -1.62
N PRO A 127 16.42 -10.64 -2.69
CA PRO A 127 15.35 -11.12 -3.57
C PRO A 127 14.37 -12.08 -2.89
N PRO A 128 13.10 -12.14 -3.35
CA PRO A 128 12.06 -12.92 -2.70
C PRO A 128 12.38 -14.42 -2.71
N ARG A 129 12.13 -15.09 -1.57
CA ARG A 129 12.30 -16.54 -1.41
C ARG A 129 11.00 -17.31 -1.36
N ASN A 130 9.90 -16.64 -1.02
CA ASN A 130 8.58 -17.28 -0.94
C ASN A 130 8.02 -17.54 -2.33
N GLU A 131 8.43 -18.64 -2.95
CA GLU A 131 8.05 -19.01 -4.32
C GLU A 131 6.54 -19.22 -4.45
N ALA A 132 5.90 -19.81 -3.44
CA ALA A 132 4.46 -20.00 -3.44
C ALA A 132 3.70 -18.68 -3.54
N LEU A 133 4.26 -17.59 -3.01
CA LEU A 133 3.66 -16.27 -3.05
C LEU A 133 3.96 -15.55 -4.38
N TYR A 134 5.23 -15.44 -4.80
CA TYR A 134 5.52 -14.66 -6.01
C TYR A 134 5.10 -15.36 -7.32
N ARG A 135 4.85 -16.66 -7.30
CA ARG A 135 4.25 -17.43 -8.41
C ARG A 135 2.74 -17.64 -8.27
N HIS A 136 2.14 -17.11 -7.21
CA HIS A 136 0.72 -17.31 -7.00
C HIS A 136 -0.10 -16.68 -8.13
N PRO A 137 -1.11 -17.37 -8.69
CA PRO A 137 -1.89 -16.87 -9.85
C PRO A 137 -2.72 -15.61 -9.55
N LYS A 138 -2.93 -15.29 -8.26
CA LYS A 138 -3.63 -14.08 -7.80
C LYS A 138 -2.67 -12.97 -7.36
N VAL A 139 -1.35 -13.13 -7.56
CA VAL A 139 -0.34 -12.12 -7.22
C VAL A 139 0.22 -11.51 -8.49
N SER A 140 0.16 -10.19 -8.58
CA SER A 140 0.93 -9.40 -9.54
C SER A 140 2.14 -8.84 -8.81
N CYS A 141 3.34 -9.08 -9.29
CA CYS A 141 4.55 -8.69 -8.58
C CYS A 141 5.62 -8.07 -9.48
N THR A 142 6.44 -7.24 -8.85
CA THR A 142 7.60 -6.58 -9.43
C THR A 142 8.79 -6.65 -8.45
N PRO A 143 10.04 -6.55 -8.94
CA PRO A 143 11.22 -6.75 -8.10
C PRO A 143 11.72 -5.43 -7.47
N HIS A 144 10.88 -4.74 -6.69
CA HIS A 144 11.20 -3.49 -5.99
C HIS A 144 11.65 -2.38 -6.93
N ILE A 145 10.78 -2.03 -7.87
CA ILE A 145 11.07 -1.04 -8.93
C ILE A 145 10.28 0.27 -8.79
N GLY A 146 9.54 0.47 -7.71
CA GLY A 146 8.67 1.64 -7.53
C GLY A 146 9.38 2.99 -7.67
N ALA A 147 10.67 3.07 -7.35
CA ALA A 147 11.51 4.27 -7.53
C ALA A 147 12.58 4.09 -8.63
N ALA A 148 12.57 3.02 -9.40
CA ALA A 148 13.58 2.69 -10.39
C ALA A 148 13.33 3.39 -11.74
N THR A 149 13.16 4.71 -11.73
CA THR A 149 13.07 5.53 -12.94
C THR A 149 14.24 6.50 -13.03
N LEU A 150 14.63 6.87 -14.24
CA LEU A 150 15.71 7.83 -14.47
C LEU A 150 15.43 9.17 -13.77
N GLU A 151 14.18 9.62 -13.85
CA GLU A 151 13.73 10.88 -13.23
C GLU A 151 13.73 10.81 -11.69
N ALA A 152 13.35 9.68 -11.11
CA ALA A 152 13.39 9.49 -9.67
C ALA A 152 14.82 9.48 -9.15
N GLN A 153 15.73 8.79 -9.82
CA GLN A 153 17.15 8.74 -9.48
C GLN A 153 17.80 10.13 -9.57
N ALA A 154 17.48 10.90 -10.61
CA ALA A 154 17.97 12.27 -10.76
C ALA A 154 17.47 13.19 -9.62
N ARG A 155 16.19 13.09 -9.23
CA ARG A 155 15.63 13.86 -8.12
C ARG A 155 16.27 13.50 -6.79
N VAL A 156 16.46 12.22 -6.50
CA VAL A 156 17.12 11.75 -5.27
C VAL A 156 18.55 12.27 -5.20
N GLY A 157 19.30 12.16 -6.31
CA GLY A 157 20.66 12.70 -6.39
C GLY A 157 20.71 14.19 -6.11
N ALA A 158 19.84 14.98 -6.71
CA ALA A 158 19.77 16.42 -6.48
C ALA A 158 19.39 16.76 -5.03
N GLU A 159 18.47 16.03 -4.41
CA GLU A 159 18.08 16.24 -3.01
C GLU A 159 19.25 15.95 -2.06
N VAL A 160 19.98 14.84 -2.27
CA VAL A 160 21.16 14.48 -1.46
C VAL A 160 22.23 15.58 -1.55
N VAL A 161 22.54 16.06 -2.75
CA VAL A 161 23.50 17.16 -2.94
C VAL A 161 23.05 18.41 -2.20
N SER A 162 21.78 18.78 -2.30
CA SER A 162 21.22 19.94 -1.60
C SER A 162 21.33 19.84 -0.08
N VAL A 163 21.05 18.65 0.47
CA VAL A 163 21.17 18.38 1.92
C VAL A 163 22.62 18.51 2.38
N ILE A 164 23.58 17.93 1.64
CA ILE A 164 25.00 18.02 1.94
C ILE A 164 25.47 19.47 1.91
N GLN A 165 25.12 20.23 0.88
CA GLN A 165 25.48 21.64 0.76
C GLN A 165 24.96 22.47 1.94
N LYS A 166 23.72 22.24 2.37
CA LYS A 166 23.13 22.94 3.52
C LYS A 166 23.79 22.56 4.84
N PHE A 167 24.28 21.33 4.96
CA PHE A 167 24.96 20.88 6.18
C PHE A 167 26.33 21.50 6.36
N PHE A 168 27.05 21.78 5.27
CA PHE A 168 28.40 22.37 5.29
C PHE A 168 28.41 23.89 5.04
N ALA A 169 27.28 24.51 4.83
CA ALA A 169 27.15 25.97 4.71
C ALA A 169 26.93 26.62 6.08
#